data_ed757ed8a93cd306c4b389b15c0cfa32
#
_entry.id   ed757ed8a93cd306c4b389b15c0cfa32
#
_cell.length_a   1.000
_cell.length_b   1.000
_cell.length_c   1.000
_cell.angle_alpha   90.00
_cell.angle_beta   90.00
_cell.angle_gamma   90.00
#
_symmetry.space_group_name_H-M   'P 1'
#
loop_
_entity.id
_entity.type
_entity.pdbx_description
1 polymer ?
#
loop_
_entity_poly.entity_id
_entity_poly.type
_entity_poly.pdbx_seq_one_letter_code
_entity_poly.pdbx_strand_id
1 'polypeptide(L)'
;MPFAPPPEQLLDQPEMELMELFGRMRSLAAGAGFTGTLPALWQCSDESQAIKKALFGYVFDCPVFNLGRVGALLDPTRLGPASHHGHDLVILGGSHIGSHEEEGIGYVERIHGKVAPCCGKLLSVLDEYLQLYGRASSLLTLFREGAEARIEVPYKYLFSKPPTDSARLHLQLHRLVDGEALRDSSHGKVYRLHPAFAVRHPQAFAALNAAPRAIGSLLEPETFRFSKRLDKESFDPLIMLEVSIFEFLPDIVTSLRPHRRLSDVNTWRQFHRLAAYLTDTFEGGERNILVVAGLTLDHSIRRNTFIPQFGFWMEQGRALQARYFGPPEINELLLRQEAYRPSRTFLEYAGVT
;
A
#
# COMPACT_ATOMS: atom_id res chain seq x y z
N MET A 1 -15.43 -4.69 8.19
CA MET A 1 -14.31 -4.56 7.22
C MET A 1 -13.09 -5.28 7.78
N PRO A 2 -12.22 -5.88 6.97
CA PRO A 2 -11.01 -6.52 7.47
C PRO A 2 -10.11 -5.48 8.15
N PHE A 3 -9.60 -5.81 9.33
CA PHE A 3 -8.72 -4.92 10.11
C PHE A 3 -7.26 -4.92 9.61
N ALA A 4 -6.93 -5.80 8.68
CA ALA A 4 -5.59 -5.92 8.12
C ALA A 4 -5.62 -5.89 6.58
N PRO A 5 -4.58 -5.35 5.93
CA PRO A 5 -4.47 -5.40 4.48
C PRO A 5 -4.36 -6.85 4.01
N PRO A 6 -4.89 -7.15 2.81
CA PRO A 6 -4.81 -8.49 2.23
C PRO A 6 -3.36 -8.97 2.10
N PRO A 7 -3.12 -10.29 2.13
CA PRO A 7 -1.82 -10.86 1.81
C PRO A 7 -1.33 -10.42 0.42
N GLU A 8 -0.01 -10.28 0.28
CA GLU A 8 0.64 -9.78 -0.94
C GLU A 8 0.25 -10.59 -2.19
N GLN A 9 0.12 -11.91 -2.05
CA GLN A 9 -0.25 -12.82 -3.13
C GLN A 9 -1.64 -12.54 -3.72
N LEU A 10 -2.58 -12.07 -2.90
CA LEU A 10 -3.93 -11.69 -3.39
C LEU A 10 -3.93 -10.37 -4.14
N LEU A 11 -2.94 -9.50 -3.89
CA LEU A 11 -2.80 -8.20 -4.53
C LEU A 11 -2.04 -8.27 -5.86
N ASP A 12 -1.46 -9.41 -6.17
CA ASP A 12 -0.69 -9.67 -7.40
C ASP A 12 -1.62 -10.06 -8.55
N GLN A 13 -2.43 -9.09 -8.97
CA GLN A 13 -3.40 -9.24 -10.07
C GLN A 13 -2.81 -8.80 -11.41
N PRO A 14 -3.40 -9.20 -12.55
CA PRO A 14 -2.95 -8.75 -13.88
C PRO A 14 -2.98 -7.23 -14.03
N GLU A 15 -1.97 -6.71 -14.69
CA GLU A 15 -1.90 -5.31 -15.08
C GLU A 15 -2.87 -5.01 -16.24
N MET A 16 -3.47 -3.82 -16.21
CA MET A 16 -4.29 -3.28 -17.30
C MET A 16 -3.67 -1.99 -17.82
N GLU A 17 -3.65 -1.81 -19.13
CA GLU A 17 -3.34 -0.52 -19.74
C GLU A 17 -4.40 0.51 -19.34
N LEU A 18 -4.00 1.77 -19.09
CA LEU A 18 -4.91 2.80 -18.56
C LEU A 18 -6.13 3.04 -19.44
N MET A 19 -5.97 3.07 -20.76
CA MET A 19 -7.10 3.29 -21.69
C MET A 19 -8.10 2.14 -21.64
N GLU A 20 -7.63 0.92 -21.53
CA GLU A 20 -8.48 -0.27 -21.36
C GLU A 20 -9.25 -0.20 -20.03
N LEU A 21 -8.55 0.05 -18.91
CA LEU A 21 -9.15 0.20 -17.60
C LEU A 21 -10.26 1.26 -17.60
N PHE A 22 -9.97 2.45 -18.09
CA PHE A 22 -10.93 3.56 -18.10
C PHE A 22 -12.14 3.27 -18.98
N GLY A 23 -11.91 2.65 -20.15
CA GLY A 23 -12.97 2.20 -21.02
C GLY A 23 -13.90 1.18 -20.36
N ARG A 24 -13.34 0.20 -19.63
CA ARG A 24 -14.10 -0.80 -18.89
C ARG A 24 -14.86 -0.17 -17.71
N MET A 25 -14.25 0.77 -16.98
CA MET A 25 -14.93 1.50 -15.92
C MET A 25 -16.11 2.32 -16.43
N ARG A 26 -15.94 3.00 -17.59
CA ARG A 26 -17.02 3.76 -18.24
C ARG A 26 -18.17 2.84 -18.69
N SER A 27 -17.85 1.70 -19.30
CA SER A 27 -18.86 0.72 -19.71
C SER A 27 -19.61 0.13 -18.52
N LEU A 28 -18.90 -0.18 -17.42
CA LEU A 28 -19.50 -0.66 -16.19
C LEU A 28 -20.47 0.37 -15.61
N ALA A 29 -20.08 1.63 -15.49
CA ALA A 29 -20.92 2.70 -15.01
C ALA A 29 -22.16 2.90 -15.90
N ALA A 30 -21.99 2.93 -17.21
CA ALA A 30 -23.11 3.07 -18.16
C ALA A 30 -24.08 1.89 -18.08
N GLY A 31 -23.57 0.65 -18.03
CA GLY A 31 -24.38 -0.56 -17.88
C GLY A 31 -25.16 -0.62 -16.55
N ALA A 32 -24.67 0.07 -15.53
CA ALA A 32 -25.32 0.24 -14.23
C ALA A 32 -26.28 1.45 -14.17
N GLY A 33 -26.51 2.14 -15.29
CA GLY A 33 -27.44 3.26 -15.35
C GLY A 33 -26.90 4.56 -14.77
N PHE A 34 -25.60 4.73 -14.62
CA PHE A 34 -24.99 6.00 -14.19
C PHE A 34 -25.31 7.10 -15.22
N THR A 35 -25.69 8.27 -14.74
CA THR A 35 -26.06 9.43 -15.56
C THR A 35 -25.24 10.65 -15.17
N GLY A 36 -24.82 11.46 -16.15
CA GLY A 36 -24.04 12.67 -15.89
C GLY A 36 -22.78 12.42 -15.06
N THR A 37 -22.07 11.34 -15.35
CA THR A 37 -20.95 10.82 -14.55
C THR A 37 -19.82 11.82 -14.40
N LEU A 38 -19.42 12.13 -13.16
CA LEU A 38 -18.24 12.91 -12.83
C LEU A 38 -17.06 12.01 -12.50
N PRO A 39 -15.97 12.08 -13.27
CA PRO A 39 -14.75 11.37 -12.97
C PRO A 39 -13.93 12.07 -11.89
N ALA A 40 -13.42 11.33 -10.92
CA ALA A 40 -12.51 11.83 -9.92
C ALA A 40 -11.30 10.92 -9.76
N LEU A 41 -10.14 11.51 -9.51
CA LEU A 41 -8.90 10.78 -9.27
C LEU A 41 -8.38 11.05 -7.87
N TRP A 42 -8.05 9.98 -7.21
CA TRP A 42 -7.26 9.98 -6.00
C TRP A 42 -5.88 9.40 -6.31
N GLN A 43 -4.90 10.26 -6.55
CA GLN A 43 -3.54 9.90 -6.96
C GLN A 43 -2.50 10.84 -6.34
N CYS A 44 -1.24 10.44 -6.41
CA CYS A 44 -0.11 11.30 -6.05
C CYS A 44 -0.06 12.54 -6.95
N SER A 45 0.52 13.63 -6.44
CA SER A 45 0.82 14.84 -7.22
C SER A 45 2.14 14.74 -8.01
N ASP A 46 2.73 13.56 -8.14
CA ASP A 46 3.91 13.30 -8.97
C ASP A 46 3.60 13.55 -10.45
N GLU A 47 4.57 14.07 -11.20
CA GLU A 47 4.41 14.36 -12.63
C GLU A 47 4.14 13.11 -13.48
N SER A 48 4.61 11.93 -13.04
CA SER A 48 4.32 10.66 -13.70
C SER A 48 2.83 10.33 -13.76
N GLN A 49 2.03 10.94 -12.88
CA GLN A 49 0.58 10.73 -12.81
C GLN A 49 -0.24 11.71 -13.68
N ALA A 50 0.40 12.68 -14.33
CA ALA A 50 -0.31 13.70 -15.13
C ALA A 50 -1.06 13.09 -16.31
N ILE A 51 -0.44 12.15 -17.03
CA ILE A 51 -1.04 11.47 -18.19
C ILE A 51 -2.31 10.70 -17.79
N LYS A 52 -2.32 10.05 -16.64
CA LYS A 52 -3.48 9.31 -16.11
C LYS A 52 -4.70 10.21 -15.97
N LYS A 53 -4.51 11.42 -15.44
CA LYS A 53 -5.59 12.41 -15.28
C LYS A 53 -6.15 12.84 -16.64
N ALA A 54 -5.29 13.13 -17.61
CA ALA A 54 -5.70 13.56 -18.93
C ALA A 54 -6.48 12.47 -19.67
N LEU A 55 -5.98 11.23 -19.65
CA LEU A 55 -6.65 10.08 -20.30
C LEU A 55 -7.99 9.74 -19.63
N PHE A 56 -8.08 9.86 -18.28
CA PHE A 56 -9.33 9.60 -17.58
C PHE A 56 -10.42 10.61 -17.97
N GLY A 57 -10.06 11.91 -18.02
CA GLY A 57 -10.96 12.96 -18.48
C GLY A 57 -11.38 12.73 -19.96
N TYR A 58 -10.44 12.33 -20.81
CA TYR A 58 -10.73 12.03 -22.20
C TYR A 58 -11.73 10.88 -22.35
N VAL A 59 -11.55 9.78 -21.64
CA VAL A 59 -12.47 8.63 -21.72
C VAL A 59 -13.86 9.00 -21.21
N PHE A 60 -13.98 9.80 -20.15
CA PHE A 60 -15.27 10.21 -19.57
C PHE A 60 -15.87 11.46 -20.21
N ASP A 61 -15.13 12.10 -21.11
CA ASP A 61 -15.53 13.36 -21.76
C ASP A 61 -15.91 14.47 -20.75
N CYS A 62 -15.14 14.57 -19.67
CA CYS A 62 -15.42 15.47 -18.55
C CYS A 62 -14.13 15.84 -17.81
N PRO A 63 -14.01 17.07 -17.30
CA PRO A 63 -12.91 17.46 -16.41
C PRO A 63 -12.86 16.56 -15.15
N VAL A 64 -11.64 16.24 -14.71
CA VAL A 64 -11.40 15.31 -13.61
C VAL A 64 -11.12 16.04 -12.32
N PHE A 65 -11.88 15.73 -11.26
CA PHE A 65 -11.59 16.20 -9.90
C PHE A 65 -10.37 15.45 -9.32
N ASN A 66 -9.50 16.19 -8.62
CA ASN A 66 -8.35 15.58 -7.95
C ASN A 66 -8.57 15.53 -6.43
N LEU A 67 -8.60 14.32 -5.88
CA LEU A 67 -8.82 14.04 -4.46
C LEU A 67 -7.50 13.68 -3.74
N GLY A 68 -6.40 13.54 -4.48
CA GLY A 68 -5.13 13.08 -3.94
C GLY A 68 -4.15 14.20 -3.61
N ARG A 69 -3.22 13.88 -2.73
CA ARG A 69 -2.04 14.68 -2.37
C ARG A 69 -0.77 13.85 -2.60
N VAL A 70 0.40 14.40 -2.27
CA VAL A 70 1.69 13.70 -2.25
C VAL A 70 1.56 12.35 -1.55
N GLY A 71 2.19 11.30 -2.12
CA GLY A 71 2.10 9.94 -1.60
C GLY A 71 0.73 9.27 -1.77
N ALA A 72 -0.13 9.81 -2.64
CA ALA A 72 -1.51 9.38 -2.82
C ALA A 72 -2.35 9.43 -1.52
N LEU A 73 -2.05 10.36 -0.62
CA LEU A 73 -2.91 10.64 0.52
C LEU A 73 -4.26 11.18 0.05
N LEU A 74 -5.33 10.61 0.55
CA LEU A 74 -6.67 11.05 0.26
C LEU A 74 -6.99 12.36 1.01
N ASP A 75 -7.56 13.32 0.29
CA ASP A 75 -8.19 14.52 0.84
C ASP A 75 -9.70 14.49 0.56
N PRO A 76 -10.51 13.92 1.45
CA PRO A 76 -11.94 13.78 1.23
C PRO A 76 -12.68 15.14 1.13
N THR A 77 -12.14 16.21 1.71
CA THR A 77 -12.76 17.55 1.65
C THR A 77 -12.86 18.09 0.21
N ARG A 78 -12.02 17.59 -0.70
CA ARG A 78 -12.06 17.93 -2.13
C ARG A 78 -13.22 17.29 -2.89
N LEU A 79 -13.97 16.37 -2.29
CA LEU A 79 -15.21 15.85 -2.83
C LEU A 79 -16.39 16.82 -2.69
N GLY A 80 -16.27 17.84 -1.84
CA GLY A 80 -17.30 18.86 -1.64
C GLY A 80 -17.87 19.44 -2.94
N PRO A 81 -17.04 19.94 -3.88
CA PRO A 81 -17.55 20.44 -5.17
C PRO A 81 -18.34 19.39 -5.96
N ALA A 82 -17.87 18.13 -6.02
CA ALA A 82 -18.57 17.06 -6.70
C ALA A 82 -19.92 16.77 -6.05
N SER A 83 -20.08 16.98 -4.74
CA SER A 83 -21.34 16.79 -4.04
C SER A 83 -22.44 17.77 -4.43
N HIS A 84 -22.10 18.95 -4.93
CA HIS A 84 -23.08 19.97 -5.31
C HIS A 84 -23.63 19.82 -6.74
N HIS A 85 -22.99 19.04 -7.59
CA HIS A 85 -23.37 18.93 -9.01
C HIS A 85 -24.47 17.87 -9.29
N GLY A 86 -24.87 17.08 -8.31
CA GLY A 86 -25.99 16.12 -8.47
C GLY A 86 -25.71 14.92 -9.38
N HIS A 87 -24.48 14.70 -9.82
CA HIS A 87 -24.09 13.66 -10.77
C HIS A 87 -23.60 12.39 -10.08
N ASP A 88 -23.66 11.26 -10.78
CA ASP A 88 -23.03 10.01 -10.35
C ASP A 88 -21.50 10.13 -10.36
N LEU A 89 -20.81 9.41 -9.48
CA LEU A 89 -19.37 9.50 -9.31
C LEU A 89 -18.66 8.22 -9.74
N VAL A 90 -17.61 8.38 -10.56
CA VAL A 90 -16.65 7.32 -10.83
C VAL A 90 -15.28 7.77 -10.35
N ILE A 91 -14.74 7.06 -9.36
CA ILE A 91 -13.49 7.39 -8.71
C ILE A 91 -12.46 6.31 -8.99
N LEU A 92 -11.31 6.70 -9.52
CA LEU A 92 -10.14 5.84 -9.63
C LEU A 92 -9.05 6.33 -8.70
N GLY A 93 -8.37 5.42 -8.01
CA GLY A 93 -7.26 5.88 -7.18
C GLY A 93 -6.35 4.81 -6.63
N GLY A 94 -5.34 5.30 -5.91
CA GLY A 94 -4.36 4.47 -5.24
C GLY A 94 -2.95 5.03 -5.34
N SER A 95 -2.02 4.29 -4.74
CA SER A 95 -0.59 4.59 -4.79
C SER A 95 -0.02 4.31 -6.18
N HIS A 96 1.17 4.83 -6.40
CA HIS A 96 1.97 4.48 -7.58
C HIS A 96 3.37 4.10 -7.16
N ILE A 97 4.02 3.28 -7.99
CA ILE A 97 5.40 2.85 -7.78
C ILE A 97 6.09 2.67 -9.13
N GLY A 98 7.36 3.02 -9.19
CA GLY A 98 8.17 2.79 -10.38
C GLY A 98 8.42 1.30 -10.61
N SER A 99 8.57 0.92 -11.88
CA SER A 99 8.92 -0.43 -12.32
C SER A 99 9.95 -0.32 -13.45
N HIS A 100 11.22 -0.17 -13.07
CA HIS A 100 12.33 -0.06 -14.02
C HIS A 100 12.91 -1.44 -14.34
N GLU A 101 13.26 -1.69 -15.58
CA GLU A 101 13.76 -3.01 -16.02
C GLU A 101 15.04 -3.43 -15.30
N GLU A 102 15.98 -2.50 -15.12
CA GLU A 102 17.29 -2.79 -14.52
C GLU A 102 17.30 -2.56 -12.99
N GLU A 103 16.72 -1.44 -12.52
CA GLU A 103 16.73 -1.06 -11.09
C GLU A 103 15.59 -1.70 -10.29
N GLY A 104 14.61 -2.30 -10.97
CA GLY A 104 13.50 -3.00 -10.36
C GLY A 104 12.38 -2.09 -9.82
N ILE A 105 11.64 -2.63 -8.86
CA ILE A 105 10.48 -1.94 -8.26
C ILE A 105 10.94 -0.82 -7.33
N GLY A 106 10.32 0.34 -7.48
CA GLY A 106 10.62 1.56 -6.72
C GLY A 106 11.32 2.64 -7.55
N TYR A 107 11.69 2.33 -8.77
CA TYR A 107 12.43 3.25 -9.65
C TYR A 107 11.72 3.43 -10.99
N VAL A 108 11.87 4.61 -11.59
CA VAL A 108 11.34 4.95 -12.91
C VAL A 108 12.31 5.84 -13.68
N GLU A 109 12.36 5.68 -14.98
CA GLU A 109 13.04 6.62 -15.86
C GLU A 109 12.23 7.91 -15.97
N ARG A 110 12.84 9.02 -15.57
CA ARG A 110 12.27 10.38 -15.63
C ARG A 110 12.53 11.04 -16.98
N ILE A 111 11.96 12.23 -17.19
CA ILE A 111 12.34 13.10 -18.29
C ILE A 111 13.86 13.24 -18.31
N HIS A 112 14.48 13.18 -19.46
CA HIS A 112 15.94 13.22 -19.66
C HIS A 112 16.70 11.93 -19.33
N GLY A 113 16.05 10.78 -19.23
CA GLY A 113 16.69 9.47 -19.08
C GLY A 113 17.32 9.21 -17.70
N LYS A 114 17.00 10.05 -16.70
CA LYS A 114 17.51 9.86 -15.33
C LYS A 114 16.58 8.91 -14.57
N VAL A 115 17.14 7.80 -14.08
CA VAL A 115 16.42 6.90 -13.17
C VAL A 115 16.37 7.49 -11.76
N ALA A 116 15.18 7.49 -11.15
CA ALA A 116 14.97 8.05 -9.82
C ALA A 116 13.86 7.28 -9.07
N PRO A 117 13.86 7.34 -7.71
CA PRO A 117 12.80 6.73 -6.90
C PRO A 117 11.40 7.26 -7.27
N CYS A 118 10.41 6.34 -7.30
CA CYS A 118 9.01 6.63 -7.57
C CYS A 118 8.08 5.68 -6.77
N CYS A 119 7.16 6.13 -5.94
CA CYS A 119 7.01 7.52 -5.45
C CYS A 119 8.09 7.82 -4.40
N GLY A 120 8.96 8.77 -4.69
CA GLY A 120 10.10 9.06 -3.81
C GLY A 120 9.70 9.43 -2.37
N LYS A 121 8.57 10.10 -2.18
CA LYS A 121 8.07 10.45 -0.85
C LYS A 121 7.56 9.25 -0.07
N LEU A 122 6.89 8.33 -0.72
CA LEU A 122 6.44 7.08 -0.11
C LEU A 122 7.64 6.23 0.33
N LEU A 123 8.64 6.10 -0.55
CA LEU A 123 9.85 5.31 -0.29
C LEU A 123 10.70 5.92 0.83
N SER A 124 10.85 7.25 0.88
CA SER A 124 11.66 7.91 1.92
C SER A 124 11.15 7.69 3.35
N VAL A 125 9.85 7.46 3.54
CA VAL A 125 9.29 7.08 4.85
C VAL A 125 9.76 5.68 5.26
N LEU A 126 9.96 4.77 4.32
CA LEU A 126 10.29 3.37 4.60
C LEU A 126 11.76 3.15 4.98
N ASP A 127 12.67 3.98 4.46
CA ASP A 127 14.12 3.77 4.57
C ASP A 127 14.61 3.63 6.04
N GLU A 128 14.12 4.49 6.94
CA GLU A 128 14.48 4.42 8.38
C GLU A 128 14.10 3.05 8.98
N TYR A 129 12.93 2.55 8.65
CA TYR A 129 12.39 1.30 9.18
C TYR A 129 13.07 0.06 8.59
N LEU A 130 13.41 0.09 7.31
CA LEU A 130 14.20 -0.98 6.68
C LEU A 130 15.60 -1.09 7.30
N GLN A 131 16.25 0.05 7.58
CA GLN A 131 17.55 0.06 8.25
C GLN A 131 17.45 -0.50 9.68
N LEU A 132 16.42 -0.14 10.44
CA LEU A 132 16.20 -0.65 11.79
C LEU A 132 15.95 -2.17 11.77
N TYR A 133 15.10 -2.64 10.86
CA TYR A 133 14.82 -4.07 10.68
C TYR A 133 16.08 -4.84 10.25
N GLY A 134 16.78 -4.37 9.21
CA GLY A 134 18.00 -4.99 8.72
C GLY A 134 19.10 -5.09 9.81
N ARG A 135 19.21 -4.06 10.65
CA ARG A 135 20.14 -4.08 11.79
C ARG A 135 19.70 -5.06 12.88
N ALA A 136 18.39 -5.16 13.17
CA ALA A 136 17.90 -6.12 14.16
C ALA A 136 18.08 -7.55 13.65
N SER A 137 17.67 -7.83 12.42
CA SER A 137 17.76 -9.15 11.79
C SER A 137 19.20 -9.65 11.61
N SER A 138 20.19 -8.76 11.50
CA SER A 138 21.61 -9.12 11.42
C SER A 138 22.26 -9.37 12.77
N LEU A 139 21.77 -8.76 13.84
CA LEU A 139 22.39 -8.81 15.17
C LEU A 139 21.77 -9.85 16.11
N LEU A 140 20.54 -10.26 15.88
CA LEU A 140 19.93 -11.40 16.55
C LEU A 140 20.54 -12.68 15.96
N THR A 141 21.08 -13.56 16.80
CA THR A 141 21.74 -14.76 16.31
C THR A 141 21.09 -16.03 16.83
N LEU A 142 20.98 -17.01 15.94
CA LEU A 142 20.46 -18.35 16.22
C LEU A 142 21.59 -19.36 16.14
N PHE A 143 21.58 -20.31 17.07
CA PHE A 143 22.55 -21.43 17.07
C PHE A 143 21.96 -22.63 17.83
N ARG A 144 22.62 -23.78 17.73
CA ARG A 144 22.29 -24.99 18.46
C ARG A 144 23.30 -25.22 19.59
N GLU A 145 22.80 -25.51 20.79
CA GLU A 145 23.62 -25.91 21.93
C GLU A 145 23.10 -27.28 22.44
N GLY A 146 23.85 -28.31 22.17
CA GLY A 146 23.36 -29.69 22.35
C GLY A 146 22.15 -29.99 21.45
N ALA A 147 21.07 -30.45 22.05
CA ALA A 147 19.81 -30.72 21.33
C ALA A 147 18.91 -29.49 21.19
N GLU A 148 19.22 -28.39 21.85
CA GLU A 148 18.33 -27.22 21.97
C GLU A 148 18.76 -26.07 21.06
N ALA A 149 17.78 -25.38 20.49
CA ALA A 149 18.01 -24.12 19.79
C ALA A 149 18.07 -22.93 20.74
N ARG A 150 19.01 -22.06 20.49
CA ARG A 150 19.29 -20.85 21.26
C ARG A 150 19.13 -19.62 20.38
N ILE A 151 18.77 -18.52 21.02
CA ILE A 151 18.83 -17.19 20.43
C ILE A 151 19.63 -16.27 21.35
N GLU A 152 20.57 -15.53 20.79
CA GLU A 152 21.26 -14.44 21.47
C GLU A 152 20.61 -13.12 21.08
N VAL A 153 20.19 -12.37 22.10
CA VAL A 153 19.52 -11.06 21.98
C VAL A 153 20.46 -9.99 22.52
N PRO A 154 20.91 -9.05 21.68
CA PRO A 154 21.79 -7.96 22.13
C PRO A 154 21.13 -7.09 23.21
N TYR A 155 21.95 -6.60 24.17
CA TYR A 155 21.49 -5.78 25.29
C TYR A 155 20.60 -4.60 24.86
N LYS A 156 20.94 -3.95 23.73
CA LYS A 156 20.17 -2.80 23.23
C LYS A 156 18.69 -3.08 22.92
N TYR A 157 18.31 -4.35 22.70
CA TYR A 157 16.93 -4.79 22.43
C TYR A 157 16.21 -5.33 23.66
N LEU A 158 16.91 -5.49 24.79
CA LEU A 158 16.33 -6.01 26.04
C LEU A 158 15.62 -4.93 26.87
N PHE A 159 15.93 -3.66 26.60
CA PHE A 159 15.39 -2.54 27.37
C PHE A 159 14.38 -1.74 26.54
N SER A 160 13.17 -1.64 27.05
CA SER A 160 12.17 -0.74 26.51
C SER A 160 12.55 0.71 26.82
N LYS A 161 12.51 1.56 25.77
CA LYS A 161 12.72 3.00 25.93
C LYS A 161 11.48 3.74 25.44
N PRO A 162 11.15 4.89 26.02
CA PRO A 162 9.99 5.67 25.58
C PRO A 162 10.17 6.11 24.11
N PRO A 163 9.03 6.32 23.40
CA PRO A 163 9.07 6.83 22.03
C PRO A 163 9.75 8.20 21.97
N THR A 164 10.55 8.40 20.94
CA THR A 164 11.22 9.66 20.58
C THR A 164 10.87 10.05 19.15
N ASP A 165 11.38 11.17 18.67
CA ASP A 165 11.15 11.61 17.29
C ASP A 165 11.89 10.73 16.26
N SER A 166 12.90 9.96 16.69
CA SER A 166 13.52 8.91 15.89
C SER A 166 12.84 7.57 16.12
N ALA A 167 12.65 6.81 15.06
CA ALA A 167 12.08 5.47 15.13
C ALA A 167 12.98 4.49 15.90
N ARG A 168 12.36 3.52 16.56
CA ARG A 168 13.03 2.43 17.26
C ARG A 168 12.29 1.12 17.00
N LEU A 169 13.06 0.04 16.92
CA LEU A 169 12.53 -1.32 16.89
C LEU A 169 12.60 -1.93 18.29
N HIS A 170 11.49 -2.47 18.75
CA HIS A 170 11.35 -3.20 20.02
C HIS A 170 10.98 -4.65 19.74
N LEU A 171 11.74 -5.58 20.32
CA LEU A 171 11.42 -7.00 20.22
C LEU A 171 10.26 -7.36 21.14
N GLN A 172 9.39 -8.21 20.69
CA GLN A 172 8.38 -8.90 21.49
C GLN A 172 8.99 -10.21 21.99
N LEU A 173 9.83 -10.13 23.04
CA LEU A 173 10.63 -11.26 23.51
C LEU A 173 9.81 -12.52 23.76
N HIS A 174 8.60 -12.38 24.32
CA HIS A 174 7.70 -13.53 24.56
C HIS A 174 7.28 -14.30 23.30
N ARG A 175 7.52 -13.75 22.10
CA ARG A 175 7.31 -14.41 20.82
C ARG A 175 8.55 -15.12 20.30
N LEU A 176 9.71 -14.68 20.77
CA LEU A 176 11.01 -15.17 20.30
C LEU A 176 11.65 -16.16 21.27
N VAL A 177 11.43 -16.00 22.58
CA VAL A 177 12.14 -16.75 23.60
C VAL A 177 11.19 -17.50 24.53
N ASP A 178 11.66 -18.64 25.06
CA ASP A 178 10.98 -19.45 26.05
C ASP A 178 11.67 -19.28 27.41
N GLY A 179 10.95 -18.65 28.35
CA GLY A 179 11.41 -18.43 29.70
C GLY A 179 12.46 -17.32 29.88
N GLU A 180 13.22 -17.43 30.96
CA GLU A 180 14.25 -16.47 31.34
C GLU A 180 15.56 -16.67 30.58
N ALA A 181 16.45 -15.68 30.67
CA ALA A 181 17.80 -15.78 30.11
C ALA A 181 18.58 -16.91 30.78
N LEU A 182 19.22 -17.75 29.96
CA LEU A 182 20.04 -18.86 30.43
C LEU A 182 21.41 -18.40 30.92
N ARG A 183 21.98 -17.38 30.25
CA ARG A 183 23.25 -16.77 30.61
C ARG A 183 23.42 -15.41 29.94
N ASP A 184 24.34 -14.63 30.45
CA ASP A 184 24.86 -13.45 29.75
C ASP A 184 25.92 -13.87 28.70
N SER A 185 26.05 -13.05 27.69
CA SER A 185 27.14 -13.08 26.69
C SER A 185 27.87 -11.75 26.66
N SER A 186 28.93 -11.65 25.87
CA SER A 186 29.67 -10.38 25.70
C SER A 186 28.81 -9.26 25.10
N HIS A 187 27.77 -9.61 24.34
CA HIS A 187 26.98 -8.64 23.58
C HIS A 187 25.49 -8.58 23.95
N GLY A 188 25.01 -9.55 24.75
CA GLY A 188 23.61 -9.67 25.05
C GLY A 188 23.30 -10.75 26.07
N LYS A 189 22.12 -11.35 25.92
CA LYS A 189 21.67 -12.51 26.71
C LYS A 189 21.26 -13.66 25.80
N VAL A 190 21.57 -14.87 26.23
CA VAL A 190 21.22 -16.12 25.52
C VAL A 190 19.95 -16.70 26.16
N TYR A 191 19.00 -17.03 25.30
CA TYR A 191 17.72 -17.61 25.70
C TYR A 191 17.50 -18.95 24.96
N ARG A 192 16.59 -19.76 25.49
CA ARG A 192 15.97 -20.83 24.74
C ARG A 192 15.07 -20.20 23.65
N LEU A 193 15.18 -20.70 22.43
CA LEU A 193 14.30 -20.24 21.34
C LEU A 193 12.88 -20.76 21.58
N HIS A 194 11.87 -19.90 21.33
CA HIS A 194 10.47 -20.26 21.55
C HIS A 194 10.06 -21.47 20.68
N PRO A 195 9.40 -22.52 21.23
CA PRO A 195 9.07 -23.75 20.48
C PRO A 195 8.24 -23.51 19.21
N ALA A 196 7.32 -22.52 19.24
CA ALA A 196 6.51 -22.16 18.08
C ALA A 196 7.35 -21.73 16.87
N PHE A 197 8.57 -21.19 17.08
CA PHE A 197 9.49 -20.84 16.02
C PHE A 197 9.94 -22.07 15.21
N ALA A 198 10.26 -23.17 15.90
CA ALA A 198 10.65 -24.41 15.24
C ALA A 198 9.52 -25.00 14.39
N VAL A 199 8.28 -24.86 14.85
CA VAL A 199 7.07 -25.31 14.14
C VAL A 199 6.85 -24.48 12.87
N ARG A 200 7.04 -23.16 12.94
CA ARG A 200 6.88 -22.26 11.78
C ARG A 200 8.02 -22.36 10.76
N HIS A 201 9.24 -22.67 11.23
CA HIS A 201 10.45 -22.69 10.40
C HIS A 201 11.23 -24.02 10.50
N PRO A 202 10.61 -25.15 10.18
CA PRO A 202 11.22 -26.48 10.44
C PRO A 202 12.55 -26.68 9.71
N GLN A 203 12.67 -26.19 8.46
CA GLN A 203 13.90 -26.30 7.68
C GLN A 203 15.03 -25.42 8.25
N ALA A 204 14.70 -24.18 8.63
CA ALA A 204 15.66 -23.27 9.25
C ALA A 204 16.15 -23.81 10.60
N PHE A 205 15.24 -24.40 11.38
CA PHE A 205 15.56 -25.03 12.67
C PHE A 205 16.44 -26.28 12.50
N ALA A 206 16.13 -27.15 11.52
CA ALA A 206 16.92 -28.31 11.22
C ALA A 206 18.35 -27.99 10.77
N ALA A 207 18.53 -26.84 10.10
CA ALA A 207 19.83 -26.36 9.63
C ALA A 207 20.66 -25.64 10.69
N LEU A 208 20.16 -25.45 11.93
CA LEU A 208 20.94 -24.83 13.01
C LEU A 208 22.07 -25.76 13.46
N ASN A 209 23.26 -25.20 13.63
CA ASN A 209 24.44 -25.87 14.20
C ASN A 209 25.01 -25.00 15.35
N ALA A 210 26.16 -25.40 15.90
CA ALA A 210 26.78 -24.67 17.02
C ALA A 210 27.33 -23.29 16.62
N ALA A 211 27.57 -23.03 15.32
CA ALA A 211 28.00 -21.73 14.86
C ALA A 211 26.83 -20.75 14.83
N PRO A 212 26.91 -19.58 15.54
CA PRO A 212 25.88 -18.57 15.50
C PRO A 212 25.67 -18.02 14.08
N ARG A 213 24.41 -17.84 13.69
CA ARG A 213 24.02 -17.20 12.46
C ARG A 213 22.95 -16.14 12.70
N ALA A 214 22.95 -15.10 11.90
CA ALA A 214 21.90 -14.07 11.95
C ALA A 214 20.51 -14.68 11.76
N ILE A 215 19.51 -14.15 12.48
CA ILE A 215 18.11 -14.58 12.32
C ILE A 215 17.59 -14.22 10.91
N GLY A 216 18.06 -13.12 10.33
CA GLY A 216 17.71 -12.70 8.96
C GLY A 216 16.21 -12.54 8.76
N SER A 217 15.71 -13.06 7.64
CA SER A 217 14.27 -13.01 7.26
C SER A 217 13.36 -13.85 8.16
N LEU A 218 13.91 -14.61 9.11
CA LEU A 218 13.12 -15.34 10.10
C LEU A 218 12.61 -14.43 11.24
N LEU A 219 13.02 -13.14 11.28
CA LEU A 219 12.45 -12.14 12.17
C LEU A 219 11.08 -11.70 11.65
N GLU A 220 10.01 -12.33 12.12
CA GLU A 220 8.64 -12.20 11.65
C GLU A 220 7.94 -10.93 12.18
N PRO A 221 6.89 -10.42 11.49
CA PRO A 221 6.19 -9.18 11.87
C PRO A 221 5.67 -9.15 13.31
N GLU A 222 5.17 -10.29 13.80
CA GLU A 222 4.63 -10.40 15.16
C GLU A 222 5.70 -10.48 16.25
N THR A 223 6.99 -10.58 15.89
CA THR A 223 8.10 -10.71 16.85
C THR A 223 8.71 -9.37 17.26
N PHE A 224 8.31 -8.28 16.60
CA PHE A 224 8.76 -6.93 16.92
C PHE A 224 7.69 -5.88 16.63
N ARG A 225 7.93 -4.66 17.09
CA ARG A 225 7.14 -3.47 16.77
C ARG A 225 8.04 -2.26 16.65
N PHE A 226 7.58 -1.27 15.92
CA PHE A 226 8.22 0.04 15.92
C PHE A 226 7.60 0.97 16.97
N SER A 227 8.38 1.95 17.44
CA SER A 227 7.91 3.08 18.21
C SER A 227 8.55 4.36 17.71
N LYS A 228 7.75 5.41 17.57
CA LYS A 228 8.15 6.77 17.20
C LYS A 228 7.11 7.73 17.75
N ARG A 229 7.53 8.93 18.16
CA ARG A 229 6.58 9.99 18.46
C ARG A 229 6.14 10.62 17.15
N LEU A 230 4.89 10.41 16.77
CA LEU A 230 4.29 10.96 15.56
C LEU A 230 3.26 12.02 15.95
N ASP A 231 3.34 13.19 15.32
CA ASP A 231 2.32 14.22 15.43
C ASP A 231 1.12 13.85 14.54
N LYS A 232 0.09 13.31 15.17
CA LYS A 232 -1.14 12.86 14.48
C LYS A 232 -2.00 14.01 13.96
N GLU A 233 -1.76 15.23 14.43
CA GLU A 233 -2.47 16.44 14.02
C GLU A 233 -1.69 17.21 12.95
N SER A 234 -0.51 16.75 12.57
CA SER A 234 0.32 17.38 11.55
C SER A 234 -0.37 17.43 10.20
N PHE A 235 -0.20 18.56 9.52
CA PHE A 235 -0.57 18.73 8.12
C PHE A 235 0.57 18.42 7.13
N ASP A 236 1.75 18.06 7.64
CA ASP A 236 2.86 17.60 6.79
C ASP A 236 2.48 16.26 6.13
N PRO A 237 2.47 16.20 4.78
CA PRO A 237 2.08 14.99 4.06
C PRO A 237 2.95 13.77 4.40
N LEU A 238 4.23 13.95 4.75
CA LEU A 238 5.12 12.83 5.13
C LEU A 238 4.72 12.26 6.48
N ILE A 239 4.45 13.12 7.47
CA ILE A 239 3.99 12.70 8.79
C ILE A 239 2.61 12.04 8.69
N MET A 240 1.69 12.62 7.92
CA MET A 240 0.37 12.03 7.68
C MET A 240 0.46 10.65 7.04
N LEU A 241 1.36 10.49 6.07
CA LEU A 241 1.61 9.21 5.41
C LEU A 241 2.17 8.19 6.42
N GLU A 242 3.21 8.56 7.16
CA GLU A 242 3.82 7.73 8.18
C GLU A 242 2.79 7.28 9.24
N VAL A 243 1.98 8.20 9.77
CA VAL A 243 0.88 7.90 10.68
C VAL A 243 -0.09 6.88 10.08
N SER A 244 -0.42 7.01 8.80
CA SER A 244 -1.41 6.15 8.14
C SER A 244 -0.96 4.70 7.99
N ILE A 245 0.35 4.45 7.88
CA ILE A 245 0.93 3.11 7.64
C ILE A 245 1.65 2.53 8.86
N PHE A 246 1.80 3.31 9.95
CA PHE A 246 2.69 3.00 11.07
C PHE A 246 2.42 1.63 11.71
N GLU A 247 1.18 1.27 11.89
CA GLU A 247 0.78 -0.02 12.48
C GLU A 247 1.12 -1.23 11.60
N PHE A 248 1.30 -1.02 10.28
CA PHE A 248 1.61 -2.06 9.31
C PHE A 248 3.11 -2.17 8.96
N LEU A 249 3.93 -1.29 9.51
CA LEU A 249 5.38 -1.28 9.23
C LEU A 249 6.07 -2.63 9.48
N PRO A 250 5.75 -3.41 10.52
CA PRO A 250 6.34 -4.75 10.66
C PRO A 250 6.04 -5.66 9.47
N ASP A 251 4.81 -5.70 8.98
CA ASP A 251 4.41 -6.46 7.79
C ASP A 251 5.10 -5.94 6.51
N ILE A 252 5.21 -4.63 6.38
CA ILE A 252 5.84 -3.99 5.22
C ILE A 252 7.33 -4.34 5.13
N VAL A 253 8.10 -4.15 6.22
CA VAL A 253 9.56 -4.34 6.19
C VAL A 253 9.98 -5.81 6.10
N THR A 254 9.10 -6.74 6.45
CA THR A 254 9.35 -8.19 6.35
C THR A 254 8.91 -8.78 5.01
N SER A 255 8.18 -8.03 4.19
CA SER A 255 7.77 -8.44 2.86
C SER A 255 8.98 -8.72 1.95
N LEU A 256 8.83 -9.62 1.00
CA LEU A 256 9.83 -9.87 -0.05
C LEU A 256 10.00 -8.65 -0.97
N ARG A 257 8.96 -7.81 -1.10
CA ARG A 257 8.93 -6.60 -1.93
C ARG A 257 8.46 -5.40 -1.10
N PRO A 258 9.23 -4.92 -0.10
CA PRO A 258 8.75 -3.96 0.89
C PRO A 258 8.28 -2.63 0.28
N HIS A 259 8.89 -2.16 -0.79
CA HIS A 259 8.47 -0.95 -1.50
C HIS A 259 7.08 -1.11 -2.13
N ARG A 260 6.82 -2.26 -2.76
CA ARG A 260 5.50 -2.58 -3.31
C ARG A 260 4.48 -2.75 -2.20
N ARG A 261 4.82 -3.53 -1.15
CA ARG A 261 3.94 -3.75 0.00
C ARG A 261 3.52 -2.45 0.67
N LEU A 262 4.43 -1.49 0.80
CA LEU A 262 4.13 -0.14 1.29
C LEU A 262 3.04 0.54 0.44
N SER A 263 3.17 0.48 -0.88
CA SER A 263 2.21 1.09 -1.81
C SER A 263 0.85 0.40 -1.75
N ASP A 264 0.83 -0.93 -1.64
CA ASP A 264 -0.38 -1.74 -1.48
C ASP A 264 -1.10 -1.41 -0.17
N VAL A 265 -0.37 -1.36 0.95
CA VAL A 265 -0.92 -1.01 2.28
C VAL A 265 -1.46 0.42 2.30
N ASN A 266 -0.73 1.38 1.72
CA ASN A 266 -1.22 2.75 1.63
C ASN A 266 -2.50 2.82 0.77
N THR A 267 -2.55 2.16 -0.38
CA THR A 267 -3.74 2.08 -1.23
C THR A 267 -4.93 1.51 -0.46
N TRP A 268 -4.74 0.37 0.21
CA TRP A 268 -5.75 -0.26 1.05
C TRP A 268 -6.28 0.69 2.14
N ARG A 269 -5.38 1.35 2.85
CA ARG A 269 -5.75 2.26 3.95
C ARG A 269 -6.56 3.46 3.46
N GLN A 270 -6.11 4.09 2.37
CA GLN A 270 -6.79 5.25 1.81
C GLN A 270 -8.13 4.86 1.15
N PHE A 271 -8.20 3.68 0.53
CA PHE A 271 -9.45 3.15 -0.01
C PHE A 271 -10.53 3.00 1.07
N HIS A 272 -10.20 2.43 2.22
CA HIS A 272 -11.15 2.28 3.32
C HIS A 272 -11.58 3.63 3.92
N ARG A 273 -10.66 4.60 3.98
CA ARG A 273 -11.01 5.96 4.39
C ARG A 273 -11.98 6.61 3.40
N LEU A 274 -11.73 6.44 2.11
CA LEU A 274 -12.62 6.96 1.06
C LEU A 274 -14.00 6.31 1.13
N ALA A 275 -14.06 4.98 1.20
CA ALA A 275 -15.32 4.25 1.24
C ALA A 275 -16.16 4.63 2.47
N ALA A 276 -15.55 4.77 3.65
CA ALA A 276 -16.23 5.24 4.84
C ALA A 276 -16.78 6.67 4.65
N TYR A 277 -15.94 7.58 4.14
CA TYR A 277 -16.37 8.96 3.87
C TYR A 277 -17.53 9.03 2.87
N LEU A 278 -17.49 8.24 1.79
CA LEU A 278 -18.56 8.19 0.78
C LEU A 278 -19.86 7.67 1.38
N THR A 279 -19.76 6.63 2.20
CA THR A 279 -20.93 6.07 2.90
C THR A 279 -21.57 7.12 3.79
N ASP A 280 -20.78 7.80 4.63
CA ASP A 280 -21.32 8.80 5.58
C ASP A 280 -21.85 10.06 4.87
N THR A 281 -21.20 10.50 3.78
CA THR A 281 -21.52 11.77 3.10
C THR A 281 -22.71 11.64 2.17
N PHE A 282 -22.88 10.49 1.51
CA PHE A 282 -23.87 10.30 0.45
C PHE A 282 -25.01 9.35 0.85
N GLU A 283 -25.09 8.94 2.11
CA GLU A 283 -26.22 8.16 2.61
C GLU A 283 -27.55 8.90 2.43
N GLY A 284 -28.54 8.20 1.90
CA GLY A 284 -29.88 8.77 1.64
C GLY A 284 -29.97 9.66 0.40
N GLY A 285 -28.87 9.84 -0.35
CA GLY A 285 -28.87 10.53 -1.64
C GLY A 285 -29.38 9.65 -2.79
N GLU A 286 -29.47 10.24 -4.00
CA GLU A 286 -29.93 9.53 -5.21
C GLU A 286 -28.77 9.10 -6.13
N ARG A 287 -27.52 9.15 -5.66
CA ARG A 287 -26.33 9.00 -6.50
C ARG A 287 -25.83 7.57 -6.53
N ASN A 288 -25.32 7.20 -7.71
CA ASN A 288 -24.51 6.02 -7.86
C ASN A 288 -23.02 6.39 -7.71
N ILE A 289 -22.26 5.55 -7.02
CA ILE A 289 -20.82 5.74 -6.81
C ILE A 289 -20.10 4.43 -7.11
N LEU A 290 -19.13 4.50 -8.02
CA LEU A 290 -18.17 3.45 -8.31
C LEU A 290 -16.77 3.91 -7.96
N VAL A 291 -16.09 3.16 -7.12
CA VAL A 291 -14.66 3.35 -6.83
C VAL A 291 -13.89 2.13 -7.29
N VAL A 292 -12.82 2.36 -8.04
CA VAL A 292 -11.79 1.36 -8.33
C VAL A 292 -10.48 1.86 -7.74
N ALA A 293 -9.90 1.09 -6.84
CA ALA A 293 -8.62 1.40 -6.21
C ALA A 293 -7.59 0.33 -6.52
N GLY A 294 -6.34 0.75 -6.65
CA GLY A 294 -5.27 -0.18 -6.96
C GLY A 294 -3.90 0.49 -7.03
N LEU A 295 -2.96 -0.24 -7.60
CA LEU A 295 -1.58 0.20 -7.74
C LEU A 295 -1.29 0.61 -9.19
N THR A 296 -0.79 1.84 -9.39
CA THR A 296 -0.24 2.26 -10.67
C THR A 296 1.22 1.85 -10.73
N LEU A 297 1.61 1.16 -11.80
CA LEU A 297 3.01 0.88 -12.12
C LEU A 297 3.50 1.89 -13.16
N ASP A 298 4.51 2.66 -12.78
CA ASP A 298 5.15 3.65 -13.65
C ASP A 298 6.36 2.98 -14.32
N HIS A 299 6.19 2.46 -15.54
CA HIS A 299 7.28 1.85 -16.33
C HIS A 299 8.18 2.93 -16.93
N SER A 300 7.58 4.07 -17.29
CA SER A 300 8.26 5.29 -17.70
C SER A 300 7.33 6.47 -17.47
N ILE A 301 7.81 7.69 -17.64
CA ILE A 301 6.96 8.89 -17.55
C ILE A 301 5.79 8.91 -18.55
N ARG A 302 5.87 8.08 -19.59
CA ARG A 302 4.86 8.01 -20.66
C ARG A 302 4.05 6.73 -20.66
N ARG A 303 4.44 5.75 -19.86
CA ARG A 303 3.78 4.44 -19.80
C ARG A 303 3.48 4.05 -18.36
N ASN A 304 2.21 4.00 -18.06
CA ASN A 304 1.68 3.56 -16.77
C ASN A 304 0.66 2.44 -17.02
N THR A 305 0.74 1.41 -16.21
CA THR A 305 -0.29 0.38 -16.10
C THR A 305 -0.95 0.43 -14.71
N PHE A 306 -2.03 -0.28 -14.53
CA PHE A 306 -2.78 -0.30 -13.29
C PHE A 306 -3.14 -1.73 -12.90
N ILE A 307 -2.97 -2.04 -11.62
CA ILE A 307 -3.41 -3.30 -11.00
C ILE A 307 -4.63 -2.99 -10.14
N PRO A 308 -5.85 -3.33 -10.58
CA PRO A 308 -7.05 -3.17 -9.75
C PRO A 308 -6.97 -4.09 -8.54
N GLN A 309 -7.17 -3.53 -7.33
CA GLN A 309 -7.05 -4.27 -6.07
C GLN A 309 -8.33 -4.25 -5.25
N PHE A 310 -9.08 -3.14 -5.29
CA PHE A 310 -10.28 -2.96 -4.49
C PHE A 310 -11.35 -2.23 -5.28
N GLY A 311 -12.59 -2.56 -5.00
CA GLY A 311 -13.75 -1.88 -5.54
C GLY A 311 -14.76 -1.53 -4.46
N PHE A 312 -15.47 -0.43 -4.67
CA PHE A 312 -16.61 -0.03 -3.87
C PHE A 312 -17.73 0.46 -4.81
N TRP A 313 -18.92 -0.01 -4.56
CA TRP A 313 -20.09 0.36 -5.34
C TRP A 313 -21.25 0.70 -4.40
N MET A 314 -21.84 1.86 -4.57
CA MET A 314 -23.03 2.28 -3.86
C MET A 314 -24.07 2.75 -4.87
N GLU A 315 -25.27 2.17 -4.81
CA GLU A 315 -26.40 2.50 -5.67
C GLU A 315 -27.34 3.47 -4.96
N GLN A 316 -27.68 4.57 -5.60
CA GLN A 316 -28.68 5.55 -5.14
C GLN A 316 -28.50 5.94 -3.66
N GLY A 317 -27.26 6.16 -3.22
CA GLY A 317 -26.95 6.55 -1.84
C GLY A 317 -27.35 5.52 -0.77
N ARG A 318 -27.59 4.27 -1.13
CA ARG A 318 -27.99 3.22 -0.18
C ARG A 318 -26.76 2.60 0.48
N ALA A 319 -26.28 3.21 1.55
CA ALA A 319 -25.09 2.76 2.28
C ALA A 319 -25.19 1.31 2.77
N LEU A 320 -26.38 0.86 3.21
CA LEU A 320 -26.61 -0.52 3.64
C LEU A 320 -26.52 -1.55 2.51
N GLN A 321 -26.56 -1.13 1.25
CA GLN A 321 -26.44 -1.97 0.06
C GLN A 321 -25.10 -1.76 -0.66
N ALA A 322 -24.18 -0.99 -0.06
CA ALA A 322 -22.86 -0.80 -0.62
C ALA A 322 -22.11 -2.14 -0.69
N ARG A 323 -21.48 -2.39 -1.84
CA ARG A 323 -20.72 -3.60 -2.11
C ARG A 323 -19.23 -3.27 -2.10
N TYR A 324 -18.47 -4.13 -1.45
CA TYR A 324 -17.02 -4.10 -1.47
C TYR A 324 -16.51 -5.28 -2.28
N PHE A 325 -15.54 -5.04 -3.14
CA PHE A 325 -14.91 -6.05 -3.99
C PHE A 325 -13.44 -6.18 -3.61
N GLY A 326 -12.99 -7.40 -3.37
CA GLY A 326 -11.58 -7.71 -3.19
C GLY A 326 -10.83 -7.82 -4.53
N PRO A 327 -9.51 -8.08 -4.51
CA PRO A 327 -8.68 -8.08 -5.71
C PRO A 327 -9.17 -8.97 -6.85
N PRO A 328 -9.53 -10.25 -6.65
CA PRO A 328 -10.05 -11.08 -7.73
C PRO A 328 -11.39 -10.58 -8.29
N GLU A 329 -12.30 -10.20 -7.39
CA GLU A 329 -13.67 -9.82 -7.75
C GLU A 329 -13.72 -8.53 -8.58
N ILE A 330 -12.93 -7.51 -8.21
CA ILE A 330 -12.89 -6.25 -8.96
C ILE A 330 -12.28 -6.47 -10.35
N ASN A 331 -11.27 -7.34 -10.49
CA ASN A 331 -10.70 -7.69 -11.77
C ASN A 331 -11.70 -8.40 -12.67
N GLU A 332 -12.39 -9.43 -12.15
CA GLU A 332 -13.44 -10.12 -12.90
C GLU A 332 -14.56 -9.17 -13.34
N LEU A 333 -14.99 -8.27 -12.45
CA LEU A 333 -16.05 -7.31 -12.75
C LEU A 333 -15.65 -6.40 -13.93
N LEU A 334 -14.40 -5.92 -13.93
CA LEU A 334 -13.87 -5.08 -15.01
C LEU A 334 -13.66 -5.88 -16.30
N LEU A 335 -13.08 -7.08 -16.22
CA LEU A 335 -12.81 -7.90 -17.41
C LEU A 335 -14.07 -8.37 -18.16
N ARG A 336 -15.22 -8.45 -17.47
CA ARG A 336 -16.51 -8.75 -18.11
C ARG A 336 -17.06 -7.59 -18.96
N GLN A 337 -16.51 -6.39 -18.80
CA GLN A 337 -16.93 -5.22 -19.59
C GLN A 337 -16.13 -5.10 -20.88
N GLU A 338 -16.79 -4.76 -21.97
CA GLU A 338 -16.08 -4.29 -23.17
C GLU A 338 -15.49 -2.89 -22.90
N ALA A 339 -14.27 -2.67 -23.34
CA ALA A 339 -13.63 -1.38 -23.17
C ALA A 339 -14.26 -0.33 -24.10
N TYR A 340 -14.91 0.67 -23.52
CA TYR A 340 -15.42 1.83 -24.27
C TYR A 340 -14.26 2.52 -24.99
N ARG A 341 -14.49 2.90 -26.24
CA ARG A 341 -13.55 3.69 -27.04
C ARG A 341 -14.18 5.04 -27.38
N PRO A 342 -13.56 6.16 -27.02
CA PRO A 342 -14.04 7.49 -27.40
C PRO A 342 -14.15 7.62 -28.93
N SER A 343 -15.19 8.29 -29.40
CA SER A 343 -15.42 8.51 -30.84
C SER A 343 -14.51 9.57 -31.44
N ARG A 344 -14.02 10.51 -30.59
CA ARG A 344 -13.04 11.54 -30.97
C ARG A 344 -11.63 11.16 -30.53
N THR A 345 -10.62 11.69 -31.18
CA THR A 345 -9.23 11.50 -30.81
C THR A 345 -8.88 12.28 -29.52
N PHE A 346 -7.79 11.90 -28.86
CA PHE A 346 -7.29 12.65 -27.71
C PHE A 346 -6.89 14.08 -28.06
N LEU A 347 -6.35 14.33 -29.27
CA LEU A 347 -5.97 15.67 -29.73
C LEU A 347 -7.20 16.57 -29.90
N GLU A 348 -8.29 16.06 -30.49
CA GLU A 348 -9.56 16.79 -30.59
C GLU A 348 -10.16 17.08 -29.19
N TYR A 349 -10.05 16.16 -28.24
CA TYR A 349 -10.45 16.42 -26.86
C TYR A 349 -9.62 17.51 -26.20
N ALA A 350 -8.31 17.53 -26.42
CA ALA A 350 -7.39 18.51 -25.88
C ALA A 350 -7.46 19.88 -26.58
N GLY A 351 -8.28 20.02 -27.64
CA GLY A 351 -8.38 21.24 -28.42
C GLY A 351 -7.14 21.55 -29.26
N VAL A 352 -6.37 20.53 -29.60
CA VAL A 352 -5.18 20.58 -30.45
C VAL A 352 -5.60 20.07 -31.85
N THR A 353 -6.24 20.95 -32.62
CA THR A 353 -6.63 20.66 -34.04
C THR A 353 -5.89 21.58 -34.99
#